data_b81ac7511a2d1423d0126ab34bf37eda
#
_entry.id   b81ac7511a2d1423d0126ab34bf37eda
#
_cell.length_a   1.000
_cell.length_b   1.000
_cell.length_c   1.000
_cell.angle_alpha   90.00
_cell.angle_beta   90.00
_cell.angle_gamma   90.00
#
_symmetry.space_group_name_H-M   'P 1'
#
loop_
_entity.id
_entity.type
_entity.pdbx_description
1 polymer ?
#
loop_
_entity_poly.entity_id
_entity_poly.type
_entity_poly.pdbx_seq_one_letter_code
_entity_poly.pdbx_strand_id
1 'polypeptide(L)'
;MKKQDLKQEKPTDPSMTLDVKNEDVEAQIDLYLKEKTGENLNALIELMRTRRVLVPANLNDEKKPVPCLINSPKNGMFLPIYTSKKEIPESPRSEAVINMPFLATNNMVFQQDEKVSGIVINPFTQNLIFKRALVEKIEEVEKNRQTEYPGRFLSILHKYTLFRRLNYQTHGNTED
;
A
#
# COMPACT_ATOMS: atom_id res chain seq x y z
N MET A 1 -6.66 6.83 48.70
CA MET A 1 -6.25 5.92 47.60
C MET A 1 -6.98 6.30 46.34
N LYS A 2 -6.29 6.97 45.40
CA LYS A 2 -6.86 7.36 44.09
C LYS A 2 -6.76 6.15 43.15
N LYS A 3 -7.89 5.64 42.69
CA LYS A 3 -7.94 4.65 41.59
C LYS A 3 -7.47 5.35 40.32
N GLN A 4 -6.35 4.90 39.77
CA GLN A 4 -5.92 5.25 38.43
C GLN A 4 -6.80 4.47 37.46
N ASP A 5 -7.66 5.18 36.73
CA ASP A 5 -8.37 4.65 35.58
C ASP A 5 -7.35 4.40 34.46
N LEU A 6 -6.94 3.16 34.31
CA LEU A 6 -6.22 2.67 33.12
C LEU A 6 -7.22 2.74 31.97
N LYS A 7 -7.17 3.82 31.18
CA LYS A 7 -7.76 3.85 29.85
C LYS A 7 -7.11 2.75 29.03
N GLN A 8 -7.82 1.64 28.83
CA GLN A 8 -7.47 0.68 27.78
C GLN A 8 -7.66 1.40 26.44
N GLU A 9 -6.57 1.77 25.80
CA GLU A 9 -6.59 2.22 24.42
C GLU A 9 -7.07 1.06 23.55
N LYS A 10 -8.23 1.26 22.89
CA LYS A 10 -8.70 0.32 21.86
C LYS A 10 -7.62 0.17 20.80
N PRO A 11 -7.34 -1.07 20.34
CA PRO A 11 -6.41 -1.26 19.24
C PRO A 11 -6.92 -0.49 18.02
N THR A 12 -6.17 0.52 17.62
CA THR A 12 -6.48 1.34 16.44
C THR A 12 -6.27 0.47 15.20
N ASP A 13 -7.24 0.44 14.30
CA ASP A 13 -7.10 -0.25 13.01
C ASP A 13 -5.82 0.26 12.31
N PRO A 14 -4.88 -0.61 11.92
CA PRO A 14 -3.65 -0.20 11.26
C PRO A 14 -3.87 0.60 9.98
N SER A 15 -5.04 0.47 9.34
CA SER A 15 -5.38 1.24 8.13
C SER A 15 -5.70 2.71 8.40
N MET A 16 -6.01 3.06 9.65
CA MET A 16 -6.41 4.41 10.05
C MET A 16 -5.24 5.30 10.51
N THR A 17 -4.04 4.74 10.58
CA THR A 17 -2.86 5.50 10.96
C THR A 17 -1.96 5.82 9.76
N LEU A 18 -1.33 6.98 9.77
CA LEU A 18 -0.24 7.32 8.85
C LEU A 18 1.14 7.01 9.46
N ASP A 19 1.19 6.47 10.67
CA ASP A 19 2.43 6.08 11.33
C ASP A 19 2.92 4.72 10.81
N VAL A 20 3.24 4.71 9.53
CA VAL A 20 3.86 3.56 8.85
C VAL A 20 5.38 3.73 8.96
N LYS A 21 6.06 2.70 9.47
CA LYS A 21 7.51 2.68 9.66
C LYS A 21 8.08 1.46 8.92
N ASN A 22 8.92 1.71 7.96
CA ASN A 22 9.56 0.70 7.11
C ASN A 22 11.05 1.01 6.93
N GLU A 23 11.75 1.31 8.03
CA GLU A 23 13.18 1.63 8.00
C GLU A 23 14.02 0.48 7.45
N ASP A 24 13.61 -0.75 7.73
CA ASP A 24 14.21 -1.96 7.18
C ASP A 24 14.01 -2.10 5.65
N VAL A 25 12.84 -1.70 5.16
CA VAL A 25 12.56 -1.63 3.71
C VAL A 25 13.42 -0.55 3.06
N GLU A 26 13.50 0.62 3.66
CA GLU A 26 14.31 1.74 3.16
C GLU A 26 15.79 1.35 3.07
N ALA A 27 16.32 0.69 4.11
CA ALA A 27 17.70 0.17 4.11
C ALA A 27 17.92 -0.90 3.02
N GLN A 28 16.95 -1.77 2.79
CA GLN A 28 17.03 -2.79 1.74
C GLN A 28 16.91 -2.18 0.32
N ILE A 29 16.13 -1.10 0.16
CA ILE A 29 16.10 -0.33 -1.09
C ILE A 29 17.49 0.26 -1.38
N ASP A 30 18.12 0.90 -0.41
CA ASP A 30 19.45 1.48 -0.55
C ASP A 30 20.49 0.42 -0.93
N LEU A 31 20.42 -0.75 -0.29
CA LEU A 31 21.29 -1.89 -0.63
C LEU A 31 21.09 -2.34 -2.08
N TYR A 32 19.83 -2.50 -2.50
CA TYR A 32 19.52 -2.89 -3.88
C TYR A 32 19.94 -1.83 -4.89
N LEU A 33 19.76 -0.55 -4.61
CA LEU A 33 20.18 0.53 -5.51
C LEU A 33 21.69 0.59 -5.67
N LYS A 34 22.42 0.26 -4.59
CA LYS A 34 23.88 0.17 -4.61
C LYS A 34 24.38 -1.06 -5.35
N GLU A 35 23.72 -2.19 -5.17
CA GLU A 35 24.09 -3.48 -5.75
C GLU A 35 22.84 -4.18 -6.31
N LYS A 36 22.61 -3.99 -7.63
CA LYS A 36 21.41 -4.47 -8.34
C LYS A 36 21.50 -5.94 -8.69
N THR A 37 21.49 -6.80 -7.67
CA THR A 37 21.44 -8.26 -7.84
C THR A 37 20.01 -8.79 -7.72
N GLY A 38 19.77 -9.97 -8.31
CA GLY A 38 18.48 -10.67 -8.15
C GLY A 38 18.20 -11.06 -6.69
N GLU A 39 19.27 -11.37 -5.93
CA GLU A 39 19.17 -11.70 -4.51
C GLU A 39 18.68 -10.50 -3.69
N ASN A 40 19.29 -9.33 -3.87
CA ASN A 40 18.87 -8.10 -3.18
C ASN A 40 17.44 -7.69 -3.56
N LEU A 41 17.06 -7.87 -4.84
CA LEU A 41 15.69 -7.60 -5.29
C LEU A 41 14.69 -8.56 -4.64
N ASN A 42 14.99 -9.85 -4.61
CA ASN A 42 14.13 -10.85 -3.98
C ASN A 42 13.98 -10.58 -2.47
N ALA A 43 15.07 -10.27 -1.77
CA ALA A 43 15.03 -9.91 -0.35
C ALA A 43 14.13 -8.69 -0.10
N LEU A 44 14.22 -7.66 -0.97
CA LEU A 44 13.37 -6.48 -0.89
C LEU A 44 11.88 -6.83 -1.09
N ILE A 45 11.56 -7.60 -2.13
CA ILE A 45 10.18 -8.02 -2.42
C ILE A 45 9.61 -8.83 -1.26
N GLU A 46 10.35 -9.80 -0.72
CA GLU A 46 9.93 -10.61 0.43
C GLU A 46 9.66 -9.75 1.67
N LEU A 47 10.50 -8.76 1.92
CA LEU A 47 10.31 -7.83 3.02
C LEU A 47 9.04 -6.98 2.82
N MET A 48 8.84 -6.42 1.62
CA MET A 48 7.69 -5.58 1.30
C MET A 48 6.35 -6.33 1.33
N ARG A 49 6.34 -7.62 1.04
CA ARG A 49 5.11 -8.46 1.04
C ARG A 49 4.29 -8.35 2.32
N THR A 50 4.93 -8.17 3.44
CA THR A 50 4.29 -8.12 4.77
C THR A 50 4.08 -6.69 5.26
N ARG A 51 4.47 -5.69 4.47
CA ARG A 51 4.46 -4.29 4.87
C ARG A 51 3.25 -3.54 4.35
N ARG A 52 2.94 -2.48 5.05
CA ARG A 52 1.98 -1.48 4.61
C ARG A 52 2.73 -0.27 4.06
N VAL A 53 2.11 0.39 3.10
CA VAL A 53 2.64 1.57 2.41
C VAL A 53 1.59 2.68 2.38
N LEU A 54 2.04 3.88 2.10
CA LEU A 54 1.19 5.05 1.97
C LEU A 54 1.04 5.41 0.50
N VAL A 55 -0.20 5.59 0.05
CA VAL A 55 -0.54 5.96 -1.33
C VAL A 55 -1.29 7.28 -1.32
N PRO A 56 -0.76 8.36 -1.94
CA PRO A 56 -1.47 9.61 -2.08
C PRO A 56 -2.67 9.46 -3.00
N ALA A 57 -3.77 10.10 -2.64
CA ALA A 57 -5.01 10.08 -3.42
C ALA A 57 -5.70 11.43 -3.41
N ASN A 58 -6.45 11.72 -4.45
CA ASN A 58 -7.44 12.79 -4.48
C ASN A 58 -8.84 12.18 -4.36
N LEU A 59 -9.80 12.99 -3.96
CA LEU A 59 -11.19 12.57 -3.87
C LEU A 59 -11.90 12.89 -5.17
N ASN A 60 -12.61 11.93 -5.76
CA ASN A 60 -13.49 12.20 -6.89
C ASN A 60 -14.82 12.85 -6.43
N ASP A 61 -15.71 13.16 -7.38
CA ASP A 61 -17.01 13.80 -7.10
C ASP A 61 -17.87 12.99 -6.12
N GLU A 62 -17.70 11.67 -6.08
CA GLU A 62 -18.37 10.76 -5.14
C GLU A 62 -17.62 10.63 -3.80
N LYS A 63 -16.60 11.46 -3.55
CA LYS A 63 -15.70 11.42 -2.38
C LYS A 63 -14.96 10.08 -2.20
N LYS A 64 -14.78 9.34 -3.31
CA LYS A 64 -13.97 8.13 -3.32
C LYS A 64 -12.51 8.48 -3.61
N PRO A 65 -11.55 7.86 -2.93
CA PRO A 65 -10.14 8.12 -3.17
C PRO A 65 -9.69 7.54 -4.51
N VAL A 66 -9.07 8.37 -5.31
CA VAL A 66 -8.43 8.03 -6.58
C VAL A 66 -6.93 8.28 -6.43
N PRO A 67 -6.06 7.28 -6.70
CA PRO A 67 -4.63 7.44 -6.50
C PRO A 67 -4.05 8.55 -7.38
N CYS A 68 -3.16 9.35 -6.82
CA CYS A 68 -2.40 10.34 -7.56
C CYS A 68 -1.27 9.65 -8.32
N LEU A 69 -1.28 9.72 -9.66
CA LEU A 69 -0.22 9.16 -10.48
C LEU A 69 0.87 10.19 -10.74
N ILE A 70 2.11 9.71 -10.89
CA ILE A 70 3.26 10.53 -11.28
C ILE A 70 3.58 10.25 -12.74
N ASN A 71 3.69 11.32 -13.55
CA ASN A 71 4.13 11.21 -14.93
C ASN A 71 5.64 11.37 -15.03
N SER A 72 6.29 10.33 -15.57
CA SER A 72 7.69 10.39 -15.97
C SER A 72 7.76 10.62 -17.49
N PRO A 73 8.31 11.75 -17.98
CA PRO A 73 8.31 12.07 -19.40
C PRO A 73 8.91 10.99 -20.31
N LYS A 74 9.83 10.19 -19.77
CA LYS A 74 10.53 9.13 -20.54
C LYS A 74 9.91 7.74 -20.34
N ASN A 75 9.25 7.49 -19.21
CA ASN A 75 8.89 6.14 -18.77
C ASN A 75 7.38 5.91 -18.61
N GLY A 76 6.57 6.95 -18.79
CA GLY A 76 5.11 6.88 -18.63
C GLY A 76 4.62 7.19 -17.21
N MET A 77 3.42 6.77 -16.89
CA MET A 77 2.77 7.05 -15.61
C MET A 77 3.05 5.95 -14.59
N PHE A 78 3.30 6.32 -13.35
CA PHE A 78 3.56 5.40 -12.25
C PHE A 78 2.64 5.68 -11.06
N LEU A 79 2.30 4.60 -10.35
CA LEU A 79 1.67 4.69 -9.04
C LEU A 79 2.75 4.98 -7.99
N PRO A 80 2.77 6.17 -7.35
CA PRO A 80 3.71 6.45 -6.28
C PRO A 80 3.25 5.76 -5.00
N ILE A 81 4.18 5.11 -4.30
CA ILE A 81 4.00 4.60 -2.95
C ILE A 81 5.11 5.09 -2.05
N TYR A 82 4.80 5.27 -0.79
CA TYR A 82 5.75 5.78 0.21
C TYR A 82 5.88 4.79 1.37
N THR A 83 7.11 4.53 1.78
CA THR A 83 7.43 3.61 2.87
C THR A 83 7.12 4.19 4.24
N SER A 84 7.08 5.50 4.35
CA SER A 84 6.77 6.21 5.58
C SER A 84 6.24 7.62 5.29
N LYS A 85 5.64 8.25 6.29
CA LYS A 85 5.09 9.62 6.18
C LYS A 85 6.16 10.64 5.82
N LYS A 86 7.39 10.47 6.30
CA LYS A 86 8.52 11.40 6.01
C LYS A 86 8.89 11.45 4.53
N GLU A 87 8.60 10.38 3.78
CA GLU A 87 8.88 10.29 2.35
C GLU A 87 7.87 11.03 1.48
N ILE A 88 6.68 11.36 2.03
CA ILE A 88 5.64 12.09 1.31
C ILE A 88 6.04 13.56 1.22
N PRO A 89 6.11 14.15 0.00
CA PRO A 89 6.47 15.54 -0.16
C PRO A 89 5.39 16.46 0.42
N GLU A 90 5.81 17.62 0.92
CA GLU A 90 4.87 18.63 1.40
C GLU A 90 4.07 19.29 0.28
N SER A 91 4.60 19.28 -0.94
CA SER A 91 3.97 19.86 -2.13
C SER A 91 4.29 19.02 -3.39
N PRO A 92 3.31 18.75 -4.27
CA PRO A 92 1.89 19.06 -4.10
C PRO A 92 1.23 18.17 -3.04
N ARG A 93 0.31 18.73 -2.27
CA ARG A 93 -0.48 17.96 -1.29
C ARG A 93 -1.57 17.17 -2.01
N SER A 94 -1.67 15.89 -1.68
CA SER A 94 -2.86 15.10 -1.98
C SER A 94 -3.97 15.39 -0.97
N GLU A 95 -5.22 15.24 -1.38
CA GLU A 95 -6.38 15.44 -0.49
C GLU A 95 -6.49 14.35 0.57
N ALA A 96 -5.97 13.16 0.26
CA ALA A 96 -5.97 12.01 1.15
C ALA A 96 -4.67 11.19 1.00
N VAL A 97 -4.39 10.39 2.00
CA VAL A 97 -3.33 9.36 1.97
C VAL A 97 -3.93 8.05 2.44
N ILE A 98 -3.81 7.02 1.61
CA ILE A 98 -4.33 5.69 1.90
C ILE A 98 -3.20 4.84 2.50
N ASN A 99 -3.42 4.29 3.68
CA ASN A 99 -2.54 3.28 4.27
C ASN A 99 -3.05 1.89 3.89
N MET A 100 -2.28 1.14 3.11
CA MET A 100 -2.69 -0.15 2.59
C MET A 100 -1.53 -1.16 2.53
N PRO A 101 -1.82 -2.48 2.48
CA PRO A 101 -0.79 -3.48 2.23
C PRO A 101 -0.09 -3.23 0.89
N PHE A 102 1.22 -3.44 0.82
CA PHE A 102 1.98 -3.30 -0.42
C PHE A 102 1.39 -4.15 -1.56
N LEU A 103 1.04 -5.41 -1.31
CA LEU A 103 0.47 -6.29 -2.34
C LEU A 103 -0.85 -5.78 -2.92
N ALA A 104 -1.62 -4.99 -2.16
CA ALA A 104 -2.85 -4.40 -2.66
C ALA A 104 -2.60 -3.28 -3.69
N THR A 105 -1.40 -2.68 -3.71
CA THR A 105 -1.03 -1.68 -4.72
C THR A 105 -0.89 -2.27 -6.12
N ASN A 106 -0.60 -3.57 -6.25
CA ASN A 106 -0.56 -4.26 -7.54
C ASN A 106 -1.92 -4.17 -8.25
N ASN A 107 -3.01 -4.40 -7.50
CA ASN A 107 -4.36 -4.29 -8.05
C ASN A 107 -4.68 -2.86 -8.50
N MET A 108 -4.16 -1.85 -7.80
CA MET A 108 -4.33 -0.46 -8.24
C MET A 108 -3.66 -0.20 -9.60
N VAL A 109 -2.47 -0.78 -9.84
CA VAL A 109 -1.79 -0.66 -11.14
C VAL A 109 -2.61 -1.32 -12.25
N PHE A 110 -3.19 -2.49 -11.99
CA PHE A 110 -3.97 -3.24 -13.00
C PHE A 110 -5.33 -2.59 -13.29
N GLN A 111 -5.95 -1.94 -12.29
CA GLN A 111 -7.23 -1.25 -12.45
C GLN A 111 -7.12 0.07 -13.22
N GLN A 112 -5.92 0.65 -13.35
CA GLN A 112 -5.66 1.94 -14.00
C GLN A 112 -5.36 1.83 -15.50
N ASP A 113 -5.83 0.80 -16.17
CA ASP A 113 -5.54 0.48 -17.58
C ASP A 113 -4.05 0.25 -17.88
N GLU A 114 -3.72 0.02 -19.15
CA GLU A 114 -2.34 -0.16 -19.61
C GLU A 114 -1.48 1.11 -19.52
N LYS A 115 -2.10 2.25 -19.17
CA LYS A 115 -1.42 3.56 -19.06
C LYS A 115 -0.47 3.65 -17.88
N VAL A 116 -0.64 2.82 -16.85
CA VAL A 116 0.25 2.81 -15.69
C VAL A 116 1.39 1.83 -15.93
N SER A 117 2.59 2.36 -16.01
CA SER A 117 3.82 1.63 -16.34
C SER A 117 4.40 0.84 -15.17
N GLY A 118 3.87 1.01 -13.97
CA GLY A 118 4.31 0.31 -12.77
C GLY A 118 4.16 1.13 -11.49
N ILE A 119 4.98 0.79 -10.50
CA ILE A 119 5.03 1.44 -9.19
C ILE A 119 6.35 2.18 -9.05
N VAL A 120 6.34 3.37 -8.44
CA VAL A 120 7.54 4.06 -7.99
C VAL A 120 7.51 4.20 -6.47
N ILE A 121 8.57 3.74 -5.83
CA ILE A 121 8.72 3.74 -4.37
C ILE A 121 9.59 4.93 -3.97
N ASN A 122 9.12 5.75 -3.04
CA ASN A 122 9.81 6.95 -2.56
C ASN A 122 10.35 7.82 -3.71
N PRO A 123 9.47 8.33 -4.62
CA PRO A 123 9.86 8.95 -5.88
C PRO A 123 10.76 10.18 -5.74
N PHE A 124 10.74 10.86 -4.59
CA PHE A 124 11.52 12.10 -4.38
C PHE A 124 12.81 11.88 -3.59
N THR A 125 13.07 10.66 -3.13
CA THR A 125 14.28 10.28 -2.39
C THR A 125 14.99 9.12 -3.07
N GLN A 126 14.60 7.89 -2.78
CA GLN A 126 15.23 6.67 -3.31
C GLN A 126 14.85 6.38 -4.77
N ASN A 127 13.68 6.80 -5.21
CA ASN A 127 13.16 6.71 -6.59
C ASN A 127 13.32 5.32 -7.22
N LEU A 128 12.90 4.29 -6.50
CA LEU A 128 12.96 2.92 -6.98
C LEU A 128 11.75 2.58 -7.85
N ILE A 129 11.97 2.16 -9.08
CA ILE A 129 10.92 1.83 -10.05
C ILE A 129 10.73 0.31 -10.15
N PHE A 130 9.52 -0.16 -9.90
CA PHE A 130 9.04 -1.49 -10.27
C PHE A 130 8.20 -1.38 -11.53
N LYS A 131 8.79 -1.75 -12.68
CA LYS A 131 8.07 -1.77 -13.96
C LYS A 131 6.88 -2.74 -13.89
N ARG A 132 5.86 -2.51 -14.72
CA ARG A 132 4.65 -3.33 -14.78
C ARG A 132 4.95 -4.83 -14.88
N ALA A 133 5.90 -5.24 -15.69
CA ALA A 133 6.32 -6.65 -15.82
C ALA A 133 6.80 -7.26 -14.48
N LEU A 134 7.48 -6.49 -13.63
CA LEU A 134 7.87 -6.95 -12.30
C LEU A 134 6.65 -7.03 -11.36
N VAL A 135 5.74 -6.05 -11.42
CA VAL A 135 4.50 -6.06 -10.64
C VAL A 135 3.64 -7.28 -11.00
N GLU A 136 3.51 -7.61 -12.28
CA GLU A 136 2.84 -8.80 -12.78
C GLU A 136 3.48 -10.08 -12.26
N LYS A 137 4.82 -10.14 -12.25
CA LYS A 137 5.56 -11.29 -11.72
C LYS A 137 5.36 -11.47 -10.22
N ILE A 138 5.35 -10.39 -9.44
CA ILE A 138 5.06 -10.43 -8.00
C ILE A 138 3.66 -11.00 -7.78
N GLU A 139 2.66 -10.54 -8.54
CA GLU A 139 1.28 -10.99 -8.44
C GLU A 139 1.13 -12.47 -8.80
N GLU A 140 1.81 -12.94 -9.85
CA GLU A 140 1.84 -14.35 -10.24
C GLU A 140 2.40 -15.24 -9.12
N VAL A 141 3.53 -14.84 -8.53
CA VAL A 141 4.15 -15.58 -7.42
C VAL A 141 3.22 -15.62 -6.22
N GLU A 142 2.55 -14.52 -5.89
CA GLU A 142 1.59 -14.49 -4.79
C GLU A 142 0.38 -15.39 -5.02
N LYS A 143 -0.18 -15.41 -6.23
CA LYS A 143 -1.26 -16.33 -6.59
C LYS A 143 -0.86 -17.80 -6.43
N ASN A 144 0.35 -18.15 -6.87
CA ASN A 144 0.87 -19.51 -6.73
C ASN A 144 1.05 -19.90 -5.26
N ARG A 145 1.57 -19.00 -4.42
CA ARG A 145 1.69 -19.23 -2.97
C ARG A 145 0.34 -19.44 -2.29
N GLN A 146 -0.70 -18.76 -2.75
CA GLN A 146 -2.07 -18.91 -2.22
C GLN A 146 -2.67 -20.27 -2.57
N THR A 147 -2.38 -20.81 -3.76
CA THR A 147 -2.84 -22.13 -4.18
C THR A 147 -2.12 -23.27 -3.44
N GLU A 148 -0.84 -23.10 -3.11
CA GLU A 148 -0.07 -24.10 -2.35
C GLU A 148 -0.45 -24.14 -0.85
N TYR A 149 -0.93 -23.03 -0.28
CA TYR A 149 -1.31 -22.90 1.14
C TYR A 149 -2.68 -22.27 1.36
N PRO A 150 -3.77 -22.95 0.93
CA PRO A 150 -5.12 -22.34 0.97
C PRO A 150 -5.63 -21.98 2.38
N GLY A 151 -5.10 -22.61 3.44
CA GLY A 151 -5.52 -22.33 4.82
C GLY A 151 -5.12 -20.96 5.37
N ARG A 152 -4.04 -20.34 4.88
CA ARG A 152 -3.64 -18.98 5.25
C ARG A 152 -4.45 -17.89 4.54
N PHE A 153 -4.91 -18.19 3.34
CA PHE A 153 -5.65 -17.25 2.51
C PHE A 153 -7.09 -17.01 3.00
N LEU A 154 -7.77 -18.05 3.42
CA LEU A 154 -9.15 -17.96 3.95
C LEU A 154 -9.24 -17.06 5.18
N SER A 155 -8.22 -17.04 6.04
CA SER A 155 -8.19 -16.16 7.23
C SER A 155 -8.03 -14.69 6.88
N ILE A 156 -7.30 -14.36 5.81
CA ILE A 156 -7.08 -12.99 5.35
C ILE A 156 -8.31 -12.49 4.57
N LEU A 157 -8.85 -13.28 3.65
CA LEU A 157 -10.08 -12.96 2.91
C LEU A 157 -11.29 -12.79 3.84
N HIS A 158 -11.41 -13.63 4.86
CA HIS A 158 -12.51 -13.54 5.82
C HIS A 158 -12.48 -12.22 6.60
N LYS A 159 -11.30 -11.72 6.96
CA LYS A 159 -11.15 -10.40 7.55
C LYS A 159 -11.55 -9.27 6.60
N TYR A 160 -11.16 -9.34 5.32
CA TYR A 160 -11.50 -8.29 4.34
C TYR A 160 -12.98 -8.31 3.92
N THR A 161 -13.61 -9.50 3.85
CA THR A 161 -15.04 -9.62 3.47
C THR A 161 -15.96 -9.18 4.60
N LEU A 162 -15.59 -9.43 5.86
CA LEU A 162 -16.32 -8.92 7.03
C LEU A 162 -16.27 -7.39 7.11
N PHE A 163 -15.13 -6.76 6.79
CA PHE A 163 -15.02 -5.30 6.77
C PHE A 163 -15.89 -4.65 5.69
N ARG A 164 -16.01 -5.26 4.52
CA ARG A 164 -16.88 -4.75 3.45
C ARG A 164 -18.37 -4.83 3.85
N ARG A 165 -18.78 -5.84 4.60
CA ARG A 165 -20.18 -5.97 5.10
C ARG A 165 -20.52 -4.99 6.21
N LEU A 166 -19.58 -4.69 7.10
CA LEU A 166 -19.81 -3.76 8.21
C LEU A 166 -19.96 -2.31 7.76
N ASN A 167 -19.22 -1.88 6.70
CA ASN A 167 -19.34 -0.52 6.17
C ASN A 167 -20.62 -0.28 5.36
N TYR A 168 -21.34 -1.32 4.91
CA TYR A 168 -22.62 -1.16 4.22
C TYR A 168 -23.83 -1.11 5.15
N GLN A 169 -23.70 -1.54 6.42
CA GLN A 169 -24.83 -1.56 7.37
C GLN A 169 -24.99 -0.29 8.21
N THR A 170 -24.03 0.65 8.18
CA THR A 170 -24.09 1.89 8.96
C THR A 170 -24.70 3.09 8.24
N HIS A 171 -25.16 2.94 6.98
CA HIS A 171 -25.75 4.05 6.20
C HIS A 171 -27.19 3.81 5.74
N GLY A 172 -27.91 2.96 6.45
CA GLY A 172 -29.32 2.70 6.16
C GLY A 172 -30.15 2.64 7.42
N ASN A 173 -30.44 3.80 8.05
CA ASN A 173 -31.64 4.06 8.86
C ASN A 173 -31.53 5.45 9.50
N THR A 174 -31.97 6.47 8.77
CA THR A 174 -32.61 7.66 9.35
C THR A 174 -33.54 8.23 8.28
N GLU A 175 -34.73 7.66 8.20
CA GLU A 175 -35.93 8.34 7.77
C GLU A 175 -37.05 7.82 8.69
N ASP A 176 -37.41 8.63 9.66
CA ASP A 176 -38.75 9.07 10.06
C ASP A 176 -38.60 10.14 11.12
#